data_d02247e4af10f7d2444b920cc648cf8e
#
_entry.id   d02247e4af10f7d2444b920cc648cf8e
#
_cell.length_a   1.000
_cell.length_b   1.000
_cell.length_c   1.000
_cell.angle_alpha   90.00
_cell.angle_beta   90.00
_cell.angle_gamma   90.00
#
_symmetry.space_group_name_H-M   'P 1'
#
loop_
_entity.id
_entity.type
_entity.pdbx_description
1 polymer ?
#
loop_
_entity_poly.entity_id
_entity_poly.type
_entity_poly.pdbx_seq_one_letter_code
_entity_poly.pdbx_strand_id
1 'polypeptide(L)'
;MGTVVTIQVANGANSETAIKRAFGWFHEIEACCTRFDERSELMQLRLRPGVPVPVSAILFETVQFALMVAEESGGAFDPTVGAKMAARGFNREHRTGKIVAAATGDDDVSYRDVVLDAHERTILLRRPLTLDLGAVAKGLAVDTAARELEPFKDFAIDAGGDLYLGA
;
A
#
# COMPACT_ATOMS: atom_id res chain seq x y z
N MET A 1 2.84 1.59 -8.86
CA MET A 1 1.43 1.14 -8.77
C MET A 1 0.85 0.61 -10.08
N GLY A 2 1.61 0.26 -11.10
CA GLY A 2 1.15 -0.41 -12.32
C GLY A 2 0.01 0.28 -13.10
N THR A 3 -0.26 1.57 -12.85
CA THR A 3 -1.33 2.34 -13.48
C THR A 3 -0.86 3.75 -13.82
N VAL A 4 -1.59 4.43 -14.69
CA VAL A 4 -1.39 5.87 -14.95
C VAL A 4 -2.15 6.66 -13.89
N VAL A 5 -1.49 7.69 -13.36
CA VAL A 5 -2.10 8.64 -12.43
C VAL A 5 -2.22 9.98 -13.14
N THR A 6 -3.43 10.55 -13.12
CA THR A 6 -3.73 11.87 -13.68
C THR A 6 -4.24 12.77 -12.57
N ILE A 7 -3.69 13.98 -12.47
CA ILE A 7 -4.15 15.03 -11.56
C ILE A 7 -4.54 16.24 -12.39
N GLN A 8 -5.76 16.71 -12.21
CA GLN A 8 -6.29 17.90 -12.86
C GLN A 8 -6.73 18.92 -11.80
N VAL A 9 -6.36 20.17 -11.95
CA VAL A 9 -6.76 21.26 -11.05
C VAL A 9 -7.34 22.37 -11.91
N ALA A 10 -8.62 22.67 -11.73
CA ALA A 10 -9.26 23.80 -12.41
C ALA A 10 -8.79 25.11 -11.74
N ASN A 11 -8.51 26.13 -12.56
CA ASN A 11 -8.04 27.45 -12.08
C ASN A 11 -6.75 27.38 -11.21
N GLY A 12 -5.84 26.47 -11.54
CA GLY A 12 -4.68 26.09 -10.77
C GLY A 12 -3.49 27.07 -10.76
N ALA A 13 -3.72 28.39 -10.69
CA ALA A 13 -2.63 29.34 -10.48
C ALA A 13 -1.86 28.95 -9.22
N ASN A 14 -0.54 28.70 -9.35
CA ASN A 14 0.36 28.25 -8.29
C ASN A 14 0.15 26.81 -7.75
N SER A 15 -0.57 25.94 -8.45
CA SER A 15 -0.81 24.55 -8.04
C SER A 15 0.36 23.59 -8.30
N GLU A 16 1.38 24.00 -9.06
CA GLU A 16 2.48 23.10 -9.48
C GLU A 16 3.19 22.39 -8.31
N THR A 17 3.46 23.13 -7.22
CA THR A 17 4.14 22.57 -6.04
C THR A 17 3.27 21.53 -5.34
N ALA A 18 1.97 21.81 -5.20
CA ALA A 18 1.03 20.88 -4.59
C ALA A 18 0.85 19.62 -5.47
N ILE A 19 0.74 19.79 -6.78
CA ILE A 19 0.68 18.67 -7.73
C ILE A 19 1.93 17.80 -7.64
N LYS A 20 3.12 18.40 -7.57
CA LYS A 20 4.38 17.63 -7.38
C LYS A 20 4.38 16.84 -6.08
N ARG A 21 3.92 17.44 -4.97
CA ARG A 21 3.79 16.72 -3.69
C ARG A 21 2.77 15.60 -3.77
N ALA A 22 1.62 15.86 -4.39
CA ALA A 22 0.58 14.86 -4.61
C ALA A 22 1.11 13.65 -5.41
N PHE A 23 1.86 13.86 -6.49
CA PHE A 23 2.55 12.77 -7.20
C PHE A 23 3.63 12.10 -6.34
N GLY A 24 4.32 12.85 -5.47
CA GLY A 24 5.31 12.31 -4.54
C GLY A 24 4.73 11.20 -3.67
N TRP A 25 3.53 11.39 -3.13
CA TRP A 25 2.86 10.39 -2.30
C TRP A 25 2.61 9.06 -3.01
N PHE A 26 2.26 9.06 -4.29
CA PHE A 26 2.14 7.81 -5.05
C PHE A 26 3.46 7.06 -5.12
N HIS A 27 4.58 7.77 -5.27
CA HIS A 27 5.91 7.14 -5.31
C HIS A 27 6.35 6.63 -3.94
N GLU A 28 6.14 7.42 -2.88
CA GLU A 28 6.53 7.05 -1.52
C GLU A 28 5.75 5.83 -1.03
N ILE A 29 4.42 5.84 -1.20
CA ILE A 29 3.56 4.73 -0.79
C ILE A 29 3.87 3.48 -1.63
N GLU A 30 4.10 3.61 -2.93
CA GLU A 30 4.52 2.48 -3.77
C GLU A 30 5.86 1.91 -3.30
N ALA A 31 6.87 2.74 -3.09
CA ALA A 31 8.19 2.30 -2.65
C ALA A 31 8.16 1.61 -1.30
N CYS A 32 7.31 2.09 -0.37
CA CYS A 32 7.14 1.53 0.96
C CYS A 32 6.38 0.19 0.92
N CYS A 33 5.25 0.14 0.20
CA CYS A 33 4.25 -0.94 0.29
C CYS A 33 4.35 -1.98 -0.83
N THR A 34 5.31 -1.88 -1.75
CA THR A 34 5.44 -2.85 -2.84
C THR A 34 6.01 -4.18 -2.36
N ARG A 35 5.38 -5.28 -2.81
CA ARG A 35 5.93 -6.63 -2.63
C ARG A 35 6.87 -7.06 -3.76
N PHE A 36 7.10 -6.21 -4.73
CA PHE A 36 7.94 -6.49 -5.91
C PHE A 36 9.37 -5.97 -5.79
N ASP A 37 9.70 -5.18 -4.76
CA ASP A 37 11.07 -4.78 -4.43
C ASP A 37 11.45 -5.34 -3.05
N GLU A 38 12.47 -6.19 -3.00
CA GLU A 38 12.97 -6.79 -1.76
C GLU A 38 13.50 -5.74 -0.77
N ARG A 39 13.82 -4.53 -1.24
CA ARG A 39 14.27 -3.42 -0.41
C ARG A 39 13.14 -2.59 0.18
N SER A 40 11.89 -2.81 -0.27
CA SER A 40 10.74 -2.12 0.29
C SER A 40 10.61 -2.43 1.78
N GLU A 41 10.08 -1.48 2.54
CA GLU A 41 9.87 -1.67 3.97
C GLU A 41 8.94 -2.87 4.25
N LEU A 42 7.90 -3.03 3.44
CA LEU A 42 7.02 -4.19 3.49
C LEU A 42 7.77 -5.52 3.37
N MET A 43 8.70 -5.62 2.42
CA MET A 43 9.45 -6.85 2.20
C MET A 43 10.53 -7.08 3.26
N GLN A 44 11.07 -6.02 3.86
CA GLN A 44 11.99 -6.13 4.99
C GLN A 44 11.28 -6.62 6.27
N LEU A 45 10.03 -6.22 6.48
CA LEU A 45 9.19 -6.72 7.57
C LEU A 45 9.06 -8.24 7.52
N ARG A 46 8.87 -8.82 6.34
CA ARG A 46 8.75 -10.27 6.10
C ARG A 46 9.95 -11.09 6.62
N LEU A 47 11.12 -10.48 6.68
CA LEU A 47 12.36 -11.18 7.10
C LEU A 47 12.46 -11.40 8.62
N ARG A 48 11.52 -10.84 9.41
CA ARG A 48 11.57 -10.88 10.88
C ARG A 48 10.27 -11.43 11.49
N PRO A 49 9.84 -12.64 11.11
CA PRO A 49 8.66 -13.24 11.74
C PRO A 49 8.93 -13.50 13.24
N GLY A 50 7.90 -13.32 14.06
CA GLY A 50 7.95 -13.50 15.50
C GLY A 50 8.57 -12.34 16.28
N VAL A 51 9.00 -11.25 15.61
CA VAL A 51 9.61 -10.08 16.25
C VAL A 51 8.82 -8.82 15.90
N PRO A 52 8.42 -7.96 16.89
CA PRO A 52 7.87 -6.64 16.60
C PRO A 52 8.91 -5.78 15.87
N VAL A 53 8.54 -5.22 14.73
CA VAL A 53 9.41 -4.39 13.90
C VAL A 53 8.86 -2.96 13.88
N PRO A 54 9.65 -1.95 14.30
CA PRO A 54 9.28 -0.54 14.10
C PRO A 54 9.19 -0.24 12.61
N VAL A 55 8.13 0.47 12.21
CA VAL A 55 7.88 0.79 10.80
C VAL A 55 7.52 2.27 10.62
N SER A 56 7.60 2.73 9.36
CA SER A 56 7.15 4.07 9.00
C SER A 56 5.65 4.26 9.25
N ALA A 57 5.21 5.52 9.35
CA ALA A 57 3.79 5.84 9.44
C ALA A 57 3.02 5.30 8.22
N ILE A 58 3.61 5.44 7.03
CA ILE A 58 3.00 4.96 5.76
C ILE A 58 2.70 3.46 5.84
N LEU A 59 3.68 2.63 6.20
CA LEU A 59 3.47 1.18 6.26
C LEU A 59 2.49 0.82 7.36
N PHE A 60 2.62 1.46 8.54
CA PHE A 60 1.74 1.20 9.67
C PHE A 60 0.27 1.49 9.33
N GLU A 61 -0.03 2.69 8.82
CA GLU A 61 -1.39 3.10 8.45
C GLU A 61 -1.96 2.24 7.32
N THR A 62 -1.14 1.88 6.32
CA THR A 62 -1.57 1.00 5.23
C THR A 62 -1.95 -0.39 5.74
N VAL A 63 -1.13 -0.98 6.61
CA VAL A 63 -1.41 -2.31 7.19
C VAL A 63 -2.60 -2.23 8.15
N GLN A 64 -2.70 -1.19 8.98
CA GLN A 64 -3.83 -0.97 9.87
C GLN A 64 -5.15 -0.91 9.10
N PHE A 65 -5.20 -0.15 8.01
CA PHE A 65 -6.38 -0.07 7.16
C PHE A 65 -6.70 -1.42 6.51
N ALA A 66 -5.69 -2.12 6.00
CA ALA A 66 -5.88 -3.44 5.41
C ALA A 66 -6.47 -4.46 6.42
N LEU A 67 -5.98 -4.44 7.67
CA LEU A 67 -6.50 -5.32 8.72
C LEU A 67 -7.92 -4.96 9.15
N MET A 68 -8.25 -3.66 9.19
CA MET A 68 -9.62 -3.21 9.46
C MET A 68 -10.58 -3.73 8.39
N VAL A 69 -10.25 -3.61 7.10
CA VAL A 69 -11.06 -4.15 6.01
C VAL A 69 -11.17 -5.67 6.08
N ALA A 70 -10.08 -6.36 6.45
CA ALA A 70 -10.07 -7.81 6.63
C ALA A 70 -11.05 -8.24 7.74
N GLU A 71 -11.06 -7.54 8.86
CA GLU A 71 -11.94 -7.80 9.98
C GLU A 71 -13.41 -7.52 9.64
N GLU A 72 -13.69 -6.36 9.05
CA GLU A 72 -15.05 -5.96 8.64
C GLU A 72 -15.65 -6.90 7.59
N SER A 73 -14.82 -7.43 6.67
CA SER A 73 -15.25 -8.40 5.67
C SER A 73 -15.32 -9.84 6.18
N GLY A 74 -15.00 -10.08 7.46
CA GLY A 74 -14.93 -11.44 8.02
C GLY A 74 -13.87 -12.31 7.36
N GLY A 75 -12.80 -11.70 6.79
CA GLY A 75 -11.72 -12.38 6.09
C GLY A 75 -12.00 -12.64 4.60
N ALA A 76 -13.09 -12.10 4.03
CA ALA A 76 -13.31 -12.17 2.58
C ALA A 76 -12.23 -11.39 1.81
N PHE A 77 -11.77 -10.28 2.36
CA PHE A 77 -10.50 -9.66 2.03
C PHE A 77 -9.46 -10.06 3.08
N ASP A 78 -8.30 -10.52 2.66
CA ASP A 78 -7.19 -10.86 3.56
C ASP A 78 -5.86 -10.40 2.94
N PRO A 79 -5.13 -9.45 3.57
CA PRO A 79 -3.87 -8.95 3.04
C PRO A 79 -2.73 -9.97 3.11
N THR A 80 -2.89 -11.12 3.79
CA THR A 80 -1.82 -12.13 3.92
C THR A 80 -1.71 -13.06 2.70
N VAL A 81 -2.49 -12.80 1.66
CA VAL A 81 -2.53 -13.62 0.44
C VAL A 81 -1.31 -13.49 -0.48
N GLY A 82 -0.31 -12.68 -0.13
CA GLY A 82 0.82 -12.37 -1.01
C GLY A 82 1.56 -13.60 -1.56
N ALA A 83 1.79 -14.61 -0.72
CA ALA A 83 2.41 -15.87 -1.17
C ALA A 83 1.49 -16.65 -2.12
N LYS A 84 0.20 -16.73 -1.81
CA LYS A 84 -0.81 -17.40 -2.68
C LYS A 84 -0.94 -16.68 -4.02
N MET A 85 -0.91 -15.36 -4.03
CA MET A 85 -0.93 -14.55 -5.27
C MET A 85 0.32 -14.82 -6.11
N ALA A 86 1.51 -14.85 -5.50
CA ALA A 86 2.75 -15.16 -6.20
C ALA A 86 2.74 -16.58 -6.81
N ALA A 87 2.25 -17.57 -6.07
CA ALA A 87 2.11 -18.95 -6.55
C ALA A 87 1.14 -19.07 -7.74
N ARG A 88 0.13 -18.22 -7.83
CA ARG A 88 -0.82 -18.15 -8.95
C ARG A 88 -0.29 -17.33 -10.14
N GLY A 89 0.98 -16.90 -10.13
CA GLY A 89 1.59 -16.16 -11.24
C GLY A 89 1.51 -14.64 -11.13
N PHE A 90 0.88 -14.09 -10.09
CA PHE A 90 0.87 -12.64 -9.83
C PHE A 90 2.17 -12.17 -9.15
N ASN A 91 3.32 -12.61 -9.67
CA ASN A 91 4.65 -12.33 -9.10
C ASN A 91 5.54 -11.50 -10.03
N ARG A 92 4.96 -10.92 -11.09
CA ARG A 92 5.68 -10.09 -12.06
C ARG A 92 5.44 -8.62 -11.78
N GLU A 93 6.52 -7.86 -11.59
CA GLU A 93 6.45 -6.40 -11.53
C GLU A 93 6.02 -5.82 -12.88
N HIS A 94 5.03 -4.93 -12.87
CA HIS A 94 4.37 -4.44 -14.08
C HIS A 94 5.32 -3.61 -14.97
N ARG A 95 6.20 -2.77 -14.39
CA ARG A 95 7.09 -1.86 -15.15
C ARG A 95 8.31 -2.55 -15.75
N THR A 96 8.94 -3.42 -14.96
CA THR A 96 10.21 -4.04 -15.36
C THR A 96 10.02 -5.45 -15.90
N GLY A 97 8.87 -6.06 -15.66
CA GLY A 97 8.65 -7.47 -15.95
C GLY A 97 9.44 -8.43 -15.03
N LYS A 98 10.17 -7.90 -14.04
CA LYS A 98 10.96 -8.71 -13.09
C LYS A 98 10.03 -9.66 -12.33
N ILE A 99 10.43 -10.92 -12.28
CA ILE A 99 9.73 -11.92 -11.48
C ILE A 99 10.34 -11.91 -10.07
N VAL A 100 9.51 -11.72 -9.07
CA VAL A 100 9.88 -11.88 -7.67
C VAL A 100 9.64 -13.32 -7.27
N ALA A 101 10.63 -13.95 -6.65
CA ALA A 101 10.50 -15.33 -6.19
C ALA A 101 9.29 -15.47 -5.26
N ALA A 102 8.52 -16.53 -5.47
CA ALA A 102 7.42 -16.85 -4.56
C ALA A 102 8.00 -17.02 -3.16
N ALA A 103 7.48 -16.25 -2.23
CA ALA A 103 7.82 -16.46 -0.84
C ALA A 103 7.23 -17.81 -0.40
N THR A 104 8.04 -18.64 0.21
CA THR A 104 7.54 -19.77 0.97
C THR A 104 6.81 -19.21 2.19
N GLY A 105 5.49 -19.22 2.17
CA GLY A 105 4.64 -18.90 3.31
C GLY A 105 3.89 -20.15 3.74
N ASP A 106 3.47 -20.16 4.99
CA ASP A 106 2.54 -21.16 5.49
C ASP A 106 1.19 -20.97 4.78
N ASP A 107 0.58 -22.03 4.28
CA ASP A 107 -0.70 -21.97 3.56
C ASP A 107 -1.89 -21.62 4.48
N ASP A 108 -1.70 -21.73 5.80
CA ASP A 108 -2.73 -21.51 6.82
C ASP A 108 -2.53 -20.17 7.58
N VAL A 109 -2.08 -19.14 6.87
CA VAL A 109 -1.97 -17.79 7.44
C VAL A 109 -3.23 -16.97 7.18
N SER A 110 -3.52 -16.06 8.10
CA SER A 110 -4.63 -15.10 7.98
C SER A 110 -4.23 -13.73 8.55
N TYR A 111 -5.05 -12.72 8.31
CA TYR A 111 -4.85 -11.37 8.87
C TYR A 111 -4.70 -11.36 10.40
N ARG A 112 -5.18 -12.39 11.13
CA ARG A 112 -5.02 -12.55 12.58
C ARG A 112 -3.59 -12.86 13.01
N ASP A 113 -2.73 -13.25 12.07
CA ASP A 113 -1.30 -13.47 12.31
C ASP A 113 -0.47 -12.16 12.24
N VAL A 114 -1.14 -11.03 12.01
CA VAL A 114 -0.52 -9.70 11.98
C VAL A 114 -1.00 -8.92 13.20
N VAL A 115 -0.07 -8.43 14.02
CA VAL A 115 -0.36 -7.68 15.25
C VAL A 115 0.25 -6.28 15.14
N LEU A 116 -0.54 -5.27 15.47
CA LEU A 116 -0.13 -3.87 15.49
C LEU A 116 0.01 -3.36 16.92
N ASP A 117 1.07 -2.60 17.18
CA ASP A 117 1.19 -1.76 18.35
C ASP A 117 1.26 -0.29 17.91
N ALA A 118 0.19 0.45 18.19
CA ALA A 118 0.09 1.85 17.77
C ALA A 118 0.97 2.78 18.62
N HIS A 119 1.29 2.42 19.86
CA HIS A 119 2.13 3.23 20.74
C HIS A 119 3.58 3.21 20.25
N GLU A 120 4.11 2.03 19.99
CA GLU A 120 5.49 1.84 19.52
C GLU A 120 5.61 1.89 17.99
N ARG A 121 4.47 1.98 17.28
CA ARG A 121 4.38 1.89 15.82
C ARG A 121 5.14 0.69 15.29
N THR A 122 4.82 -0.49 15.82
CA THR A 122 5.42 -1.75 15.38
C THR A 122 4.41 -2.67 14.73
N ILE A 123 4.92 -3.52 13.83
CA ILE A 123 4.17 -4.62 13.23
C ILE A 123 4.87 -5.92 13.59
N LEU A 124 4.10 -6.89 14.08
CA LEU A 124 4.55 -8.25 14.35
C LEU A 124 3.84 -9.21 13.40
N LEU A 125 4.60 -9.94 12.61
CA LEU A 125 4.13 -11.12 11.89
C LEU A 125 4.35 -12.34 12.76
N ARG A 126 3.28 -12.98 13.27
CA ARG A 126 3.40 -14.12 14.20
C ARG A 126 4.09 -15.34 13.58
N ARG A 127 4.03 -15.46 12.26
CA ARG A 127 4.64 -16.53 11.47
C ARG A 127 5.12 -16.01 10.11
N PRO A 128 5.93 -16.76 9.36
CA PRO A 128 6.35 -16.36 8.01
C PRO A 128 5.14 -16.18 7.10
N LEU A 129 4.92 -14.96 6.63
CA LEU A 129 3.86 -14.61 5.68
C LEU A 129 4.30 -13.45 4.79
N THR A 130 3.60 -13.25 3.69
CA THR A 130 3.81 -12.11 2.79
C THR A 130 2.51 -11.33 2.66
N LEU A 131 2.56 -10.05 3.03
CA LEU A 131 1.45 -9.14 2.83
C LEU A 131 1.38 -8.71 1.36
N ASP A 132 0.14 -8.56 0.85
CA ASP A 132 -0.17 -7.87 -0.40
C ASP A 132 -1.09 -6.68 -0.08
N LEU A 133 -0.55 -5.49 -0.19
CA LEU A 133 -1.25 -4.24 0.12
C LEU A 133 -1.78 -3.55 -1.16
N GLY A 134 -1.68 -4.20 -2.32
CA GLY A 134 -2.03 -3.62 -3.61
C GLY A 134 -3.48 -3.13 -3.71
N ALA A 135 -4.40 -3.78 -3.00
CA ALA A 135 -5.81 -3.38 -2.98
C ALA A 135 -6.09 -2.11 -2.18
N VAL A 136 -5.24 -1.77 -1.19
CA VAL A 136 -5.47 -0.63 -0.27
C VAL A 136 -4.50 0.52 -0.48
N ALA A 137 -3.25 0.22 -0.84
CA ALA A 137 -2.20 1.24 -0.98
C ALA A 137 -2.50 2.29 -2.06
N LYS A 138 -3.22 1.92 -3.12
CA LYS A 138 -3.59 2.85 -4.19
C LYS A 138 -4.64 3.85 -3.71
N GLY A 139 -5.68 3.41 -3.00
CA GLY A 139 -6.68 4.28 -2.40
C GLY A 139 -6.05 5.24 -1.38
N LEU A 140 -5.18 4.73 -0.50
CA LEU A 140 -4.45 5.57 0.46
C LEU A 140 -3.62 6.65 -0.26
N ALA A 141 -2.97 6.32 -1.38
CA ALA A 141 -2.20 7.28 -2.15
C ALA A 141 -3.09 8.37 -2.76
N VAL A 142 -4.27 8.00 -3.25
CA VAL A 142 -5.27 8.95 -3.77
C VAL A 142 -5.73 9.89 -2.66
N ASP A 143 -6.11 9.36 -1.49
CA ASP A 143 -6.59 10.16 -0.36
C ASP A 143 -5.50 11.09 0.18
N THR A 144 -4.25 10.61 0.27
CA THR A 144 -3.13 11.42 0.73
C THR A 144 -2.77 12.52 -0.27
N ALA A 145 -2.77 12.19 -1.56
CA ALA A 145 -2.56 13.17 -2.63
C ALA A 145 -3.68 14.23 -2.67
N ALA A 146 -4.92 13.83 -2.40
CA ALA A 146 -6.06 14.76 -2.34
C ALA A 146 -5.88 15.82 -1.24
N ARG A 147 -5.36 15.45 -0.07
CA ARG A 147 -5.06 16.39 1.02
C ARG A 147 -4.08 17.50 0.61
N GLU A 148 -3.10 17.19 -0.25
CA GLU A 148 -2.18 18.20 -0.80
C GLU A 148 -2.90 19.21 -1.71
N LEU A 149 -4.03 18.82 -2.27
CA LEU A 149 -4.82 19.62 -3.22
C LEU A 149 -6.01 20.31 -2.56
N GLU A 150 -6.34 20.03 -1.30
CA GLU A 150 -7.45 20.67 -0.57
C GLU A 150 -7.46 22.21 -0.62
N PRO A 151 -6.30 22.92 -0.65
CA PRO A 151 -6.32 24.38 -0.82
C PRO A 151 -6.86 24.84 -2.19
N PHE A 152 -6.95 23.95 -3.16
CA PHE A 152 -7.47 24.21 -4.49
C PHE A 152 -8.88 23.65 -4.59
N LYS A 153 -9.82 24.46 -5.08
CA LYS A 153 -11.17 23.98 -5.40
C LYS A 153 -11.17 23.36 -6.80
N ASP A 154 -12.11 22.47 -7.04
CA ASP A 154 -12.33 21.86 -8.34
C ASP A 154 -11.08 21.13 -8.88
N PHE A 155 -10.70 20.04 -8.23
CA PHE A 155 -9.65 19.15 -8.70
C PHE A 155 -10.15 17.71 -8.85
N ALA A 156 -9.44 16.94 -9.68
CA ALA A 156 -9.68 15.51 -9.86
C ALA A 156 -8.36 14.73 -9.83
N ILE A 157 -8.38 13.58 -9.18
CA ILE A 157 -7.32 12.58 -9.23
C ILE A 157 -7.90 11.30 -9.80
N ASP A 158 -7.31 10.77 -10.85
CA ASP A 158 -7.61 9.44 -11.39
C ASP A 158 -6.35 8.57 -11.31
N ALA A 159 -6.45 7.47 -10.60
CA ALA A 159 -5.39 6.48 -10.45
C ALA A 159 -5.83 5.12 -11.00
N GLY A 160 -6.14 5.07 -12.31
CA GLY A 160 -6.53 3.84 -12.99
C GLY A 160 -7.85 3.28 -12.48
N GLY A 161 -8.84 4.14 -12.33
CA GLY A 161 -10.20 3.81 -11.89
C GLY A 161 -10.51 4.16 -10.43
N ASP A 162 -9.50 4.41 -9.59
CA ASP A 162 -9.72 5.03 -8.28
C ASP A 162 -9.78 6.54 -8.48
N LEU A 163 -10.97 7.10 -8.32
CA LEU A 163 -11.28 8.50 -8.63
C LEU A 163 -11.56 9.29 -7.36
N TYR A 164 -10.93 10.45 -7.23
CA TYR A 164 -11.24 11.45 -6.21
C TYR A 164 -11.61 12.78 -6.87
N LEU A 165 -12.74 13.36 -6.44
CA LEU A 165 -13.21 14.67 -6.89
C LEU A 165 -13.23 15.60 -5.69
N GLY A 166 -12.42 16.66 -5.72
CA GLY A 166 -12.41 17.73 -4.74
C GLY A 166 -13.25 18.91 -5.24
N ALA A 167 -14.03 19.53 -4.36
CA ALA A 167 -14.88 20.69 -4.64
C ALA A 167 -14.76 21.75 -3.53
#